data_e8f22b6055252eca367e4378f33d8599
#
_entry.id   e8f22b6055252eca367e4378f33d8599
#
_cell.length_a   1.000
_cell.length_b   1.000
_cell.length_c   1.000
_cell.angle_alpha   90.00
_cell.angle_beta   90.00
_cell.angle_gamma   90.00
#
_symmetry.space_group_name_H-M   'P 1'
#
loop_
_entity.id
_entity.type
_entity.pdbx_description
1 polymer ?
#
loop_
_entity_poly.entity_id
_entity_poly.type
_entity_poly.pdbx_seq_one_letter_code
_entity_poly.pdbx_strand_id
1 'polypeptide(L)'
;MDSNSKYVYASKKRKYTCDDEEAEEHNDPHDKNIYIINNHLYFSSDITPKSAFTLCKYLRSLEIKLRVESISASSNVQPEIYLHITTNGGCIYSAFSIIDCFKSLSIPVNTIIDSNVSSAGTIISIHGHKRYICTNSYVLVHELRSGCWGKLAYIDDTYKNCLKIQAHINQIYLDKTKITKKYLKEILVKDLELNADECIRLGIADEIYISK
;
A
#
# COMPACT_ATOMS: atom_id res chain seq x y z
N MET A 1 26.26 -25.65 -52.05
CA MET A 1 26.08 -24.23 -51.70
C MET A 1 25.40 -24.16 -50.34
N ASP A 2 26.26 -23.97 -49.35
CA ASP A 2 25.87 -23.91 -47.94
C ASP A 2 25.09 -22.63 -47.63
N SER A 3 24.06 -22.73 -46.84
CA SER A 3 23.57 -21.62 -46.03
C SER A 3 23.10 -22.11 -44.66
N ASN A 4 24.08 -22.29 -43.78
CA ASN A 4 23.87 -22.43 -42.35
C ASN A 4 23.47 -21.07 -41.75
N SER A 5 22.17 -20.85 -41.55
CA SER A 5 21.66 -19.76 -40.73
C SER A 5 21.68 -20.20 -39.27
N LYS A 6 22.73 -19.83 -38.53
CA LYS A 6 22.81 -19.97 -37.08
C LYS A 6 21.96 -18.86 -36.43
N TYR A 7 20.77 -19.21 -35.99
CA TYR A 7 20.07 -18.36 -35.03
C TYR A 7 20.77 -18.44 -33.67
N VAL A 8 21.56 -17.44 -33.35
CA VAL A 8 22.12 -17.22 -32.01
C VAL A 8 21.04 -16.60 -31.15
N TYR A 9 20.33 -17.38 -30.36
CA TYR A 9 19.52 -16.87 -29.28
C TYR A 9 20.45 -16.40 -28.16
N ALA A 10 20.69 -15.10 -28.11
CA ALA A 10 21.33 -14.47 -26.95
C ALA A 10 20.36 -14.51 -25.77
N SER A 11 20.51 -15.50 -24.91
CA SER A 11 19.82 -15.56 -23.63
C SER A 11 20.35 -14.46 -22.71
N LYS A 12 19.79 -13.26 -22.77
CA LYS A 12 19.92 -12.31 -21.68
C LYS A 12 19.13 -12.88 -20.49
N LYS A 13 19.81 -13.54 -19.56
CA LYS A 13 19.33 -13.80 -18.23
C LYS A 13 19.04 -12.45 -17.57
N ARG A 14 17.79 -11.97 -17.64
CA ARG A 14 17.32 -10.98 -16.67
C ARG A 14 17.18 -11.74 -15.34
N LYS A 15 18.18 -11.64 -14.51
CA LYS A 15 18.01 -11.85 -13.09
C LYS A 15 16.95 -10.82 -12.64
N TYR A 16 15.79 -11.26 -12.22
CA TYR A 16 15.00 -10.53 -11.26
C TYR A 16 15.68 -10.74 -9.91
N THR A 17 16.77 -10.05 -9.72
CA THR A 17 17.20 -9.65 -8.41
C THR A 17 16.26 -8.53 -8.01
N CYS A 18 15.61 -8.61 -6.85
CA CYS A 18 15.41 -7.40 -6.04
C CYS A 18 16.78 -6.77 -6.05
N ASP A 19 16.94 -5.62 -6.71
CA ASP A 19 18.24 -5.02 -6.94
C ASP A 19 18.92 -4.93 -5.58
N ASP A 20 19.94 -5.79 -5.39
CA ASP A 20 20.99 -5.58 -4.43
C ASP A 20 21.81 -4.38 -4.97
N GLU A 21 21.21 -3.19 -4.93
CA GLU A 21 22.02 -1.99 -4.84
C GLU A 21 22.72 -2.09 -3.50
N GLU A 22 24.03 -2.26 -3.56
CA GLU A 22 24.93 -2.22 -2.41
C GLU A 22 24.48 -1.07 -1.52
N ALA A 23 24.06 -1.43 -0.31
CA ALA A 23 23.66 -0.49 0.70
C ALA A 23 24.86 0.34 1.09
N GLU A 24 25.09 1.46 0.39
CA GLU A 24 25.73 2.58 1.04
C GLU A 24 24.80 2.94 2.20
N GLU A 25 25.27 2.67 3.43
CA GLU A 25 24.67 3.20 4.65
C GLU A 25 24.70 4.73 4.61
N HIS A 26 23.81 5.32 3.80
CA HIS A 26 23.42 6.69 4.03
C HIS A 26 22.51 6.66 5.27
N ASN A 27 23.13 6.92 6.41
CA ASN A 27 22.48 7.48 7.58
C ASN A 27 21.86 8.84 7.18
N ASP A 28 20.82 8.82 6.36
CA ASP A 28 19.97 9.97 6.16
C ASP A 28 18.91 9.92 7.27
N PRO A 29 18.96 10.80 8.26
CA PRO A 29 18.00 10.81 9.36
C PRO A 29 16.59 11.16 8.91
N HIS A 30 16.38 11.55 7.65
CA HIS A 30 15.08 11.90 7.09
C HIS A 30 14.90 11.22 5.72
N ASP A 31 14.19 10.10 5.68
CA ASP A 31 13.55 9.68 4.43
C ASP A 31 12.57 10.81 4.06
N LYS A 32 12.94 11.64 3.09
CA LYS A 32 12.21 12.86 2.70
C LYS A 32 10.74 12.59 2.32
N ASN A 33 10.40 11.33 2.12
CA ASN A 33 9.09 10.87 1.70
C ASN A 33 8.24 10.30 2.84
N ILE A 34 8.83 10.11 4.05
CA ILE A 34 8.11 9.63 5.23
C ILE A 34 8.54 10.49 6.43
N TYR A 35 7.61 11.30 6.94
CA TYR A 35 7.91 12.21 8.06
C TYR A 35 6.69 12.41 8.96
N ILE A 36 6.93 12.95 10.16
CA ILE A 36 5.92 13.17 11.20
C ILE A 36 5.81 14.65 11.52
N ILE A 37 4.57 15.14 11.60
CA ILE A 37 4.23 16.46 12.16
C ILE A 37 3.14 16.22 13.21
N ASN A 38 3.44 16.45 14.50
CA ASN A 38 2.56 16.17 15.62
C ASN A 38 2.11 14.69 15.65
N ASN A 39 0.82 14.42 15.50
CA ASN A 39 0.24 13.10 15.40
C ASN A 39 -0.11 12.71 13.93
N HIS A 40 0.37 13.48 12.97
CA HIS A 40 0.23 13.23 11.54
C HIS A 40 1.51 12.61 11.00
N LEU A 41 1.40 11.45 10.35
CA LEU A 41 2.46 10.73 9.67
C LEU A 41 2.21 10.77 8.17
N TYR A 42 3.15 11.29 7.41
CA TYR A 42 3.06 11.45 5.96
C TYR A 42 3.86 10.36 5.27
N PHE A 43 3.22 9.64 4.36
CA PHE A 43 3.80 8.60 3.53
C PHE A 43 3.58 8.92 2.05
N SER A 44 4.63 9.40 1.40
CA SER A 44 4.63 9.77 -0.04
C SER A 44 5.70 8.96 -0.77
N SER A 45 5.47 7.65 -0.92
CA SER A 45 6.46 6.71 -1.48
C SER A 45 5.78 5.50 -2.09
N ASP A 46 6.49 4.80 -2.98
CA ASP A 46 6.10 3.47 -3.40
C ASP A 46 6.20 2.47 -2.24
N ILE A 47 5.35 1.44 -2.29
CA ILE A 47 5.30 0.42 -1.26
C ILE A 47 6.35 -0.65 -1.57
N THR A 48 7.46 -0.58 -0.86
CA THR A 48 8.58 -1.51 -0.91
C THR A 48 8.80 -2.15 0.47
N PRO A 49 9.59 -3.21 0.59
CA PRO A 49 9.98 -3.73 1.91
C PRO A 49 10.64 -2.66 2.80
N LYS A 50 11.50 -1.80 2.22
CA LYS A 50 12.19 -0.73 2.94
C LYS A 50 11.21 0.34 3.44
N SER A 51 10.37 0.89 2.55
CA SER A 51 9.39 1.93 2.92
C SER A 51 8.35 1.41 3.91
N ALA A 52 7.90 0.17 3.78
CA ALA A 52 6.99 -0.47 4.73
C ALA A 52 7.62 -0.63 6.11
N PHE A 53 8.86 -1.09 6.19
CA PHE A 53 9.60 -1.19 7.45
C PHE A 53 9.75 0.19 8.11
N THR A 54 10.12 1.21 7.35
CA THR A 54 10.26 2.60 7.83
C THR A 54 8.92 3.14 8.35
N LEU A 55 7.83 2.94 7.60
CA LEU A 55 6.48 3.34 8.01
C LEU A 55 6.06 2.67 9.32
N CYS A 56 6.23 1.35 9.43
CA CYS A 56 5.90 0.61 10.65
C CYS A 56 6.73 1.05 11.85
N LYS A 57 8.03 1.36 11.63
CA LYS A 57 8.89 1.94 12.68
C LYS A 57 8.36 3.27 13.18
N TYR A 58 7.98 4.18 12.29
CA TYR A 58 7.43 5.48 12.66
C TYR A 58 6.06 5.37 13.35
N LEU A 59 5.19 4.49 12.88
CA LEU A 59 3.89 4.24 13.54
C LEU A 59 4.07 3.80 15.00
N ARG A 60 4.96 2.85 15.26
CA ARG A 60 5.26 2.37 16.62
C ARG A 60 5.90 3.45 17.49
N SER A 61 6.85 4.21 16.95
CA SER A 61 7.48 5.32 17.68
C SER A 61 6.48 6.41 18.01
N LEU A 62 5.59 6.74 17.09
CA LEU A 62 4.55 7.75 17.27
C LEU A 62 3.50 7.29 18.30
N GLU A 63 3.11 6.02 18.26
CA GLU A 63 2.24 5.44 19.29
C GLU A 63 2.81 5.64 20.70
N ILE A 64 4.09 5.25 20.90
CA ILE A 64 4.77 5.39 22.21
C ILE A 64 4.77 6.85 22.64
N LYS A 65 5.17 7.76 21.76
CA LYS A 65 5.21 9.21 22.03
C LYS A 65 3.84 9.73 22.46
N LEU A 66 2.80 9.49 21.66
CA LEU A 66 1.45 10.00 21.91
C LEU A 66 0.83 9.43 23.20
N ARG A 67 1.10 8.17 23.53
CA ARG A 67 0.66 7.56 24.78
C ARG A 67 1.34 8.21 26.00
N VAL A 68 2.65 8.43 25.93
CA VAL A 68 3.38 9.10 27.01
C VAL A 68 2.87 10.52 27.20
N GLU A 69 2.65 11.28 26.13
CA GLU A 69 2.09 12.63 26.18
C GLU A 69 0.68 12.65 26.78
N SER A 70 -0.19 11.72 26.40
CA SER A 70 -1.55 11.60 26.94
C SER A 70 -1.56 11.32 28.45
N ILE A 71 -0.70 10.40 28.92
CA ILE A 71 -0.55 10.06 30.34
C ILE A 71 -0.02 11.29 31.11
N SER A 72 1.02 11.95 30.60
CA SER A 72 1.65 13.12 31.25
C SER A 72 0.69 14.29 31.36
N ALA A 73 -0.18 14.48 30.38
CA ALA A 73 -1.21 15.52 30.38
C ALA A 73 -2.47 15.14 31.18
N SER A 74 -2.52 13.95 31.79
CA SER A 74 -3.72 13.40 32.44
C SER A 74 -4.97 13.49 31.53
N SER A 75 -4.77 13.32 30.23
CA SER A 75 -5.83 13.43 29.23
C SER A 75 -6.74 12.20 29.25
N ASN A 76 -8.05 12.43 29.28
CA ASN A 76 -9.05 11.36 29.10
C ASN A 76 -9.36 11.10 27.62
N VAL A 77 -8.73 11.81 26.69
CA VAL A 77 -8.92 11.63 25.25
C VAL A 77 -7.92 10.60 24.75
N GLN A 78 -8.42 9.57 24.09
CA GLN A 78 -7.56 8.58 23.45
C GLN A 78 -6.79 9.23 22.29
N PRO A 79 -5.45 9.13 22.27
CA PRO A 79 -4.67 9.65 21.16
C PRO A 79 -4.94 8.86 19.88
N GLU A 80 -4.83 9.53 18.74
CA GLU A 80 -5.03 8.95 17.41
C GLU A 80 -3.88 9.33 16.48
N ILE A 81 -3.51 8.44 15.57
CA ILE A 81 -2.55 8.71 14.48
C ILE A 81 -3.35 9.02 13.22
N TYR A 82 -2.92 10.01 12.46
CA TYR A 82 -3.41 10.35 11.13
C TYR A 82 -2.35 10.03 10.10
N LEU A 83 -2.56 9.00 9.29
CA LEU A 83 -1.65 8.58 8.23
C LEU A 83 -2.08 9.15 6.89
N HIS A 84 -1.33 10.11 6.40
CA HIS A 84 -1.46 10.70 5.07
C HIS A 84 -0.78 9.83 4.04
N ILE A 85 -1.50 9.46 2.98
CA ILE A 85 -1.03 8.49 1.98
C ILE A 85 -1.07 9.11 0.58
N THR A 86 0.08 9.08 -0.08
CA THR A 86 0.23 9.31 -1.53
C THR A 86 1.15 8.22 -2.07
N THR A 87 0.65 7.35 -2.97
CA THR A 87 1.44 6.22 -3.48
C THR A 87 0.88 5.66 -4.77
N ASN A 88 1.77 5.25 -5.67
CA ASN A 88 1.40 4.47 -6.86
C ASN A 88 1.17 2.97 -6.54
N GLY A 89 1.39 2.56 -5.30
CA GLY A 89 1.29 1.17 -4.88
C GLY A 89 2.65 0.49 -4.78
N GLY A 90 2.71 -0.81 -5.11
CA GLY A 90 3.94 -1.60 -5.06
C GLY A 90 3.74 -3.00 -4.48
N CYS A 91 4.64 -3.44 -3.61
CA CYS A 91 4.65 -4.79 -3.08
C CYS A 91 3.44 -5.08 -2.18
N ILE A 92 2.58 -6.01 -2.60
CA ILE A 92 1.37 -6.38 -1.84
C ILE A 92 1.69 -7.01 -0.48
N TYR A 93 2.76 -7.79 -0.35
CA TYR A 93 3.18 -8.35 0.92
C TYR A 93 3.62 -7.29 1.92
N SER A 94 4.26 -6.22 1.43
CA SER A 94 4.62 -5.05 2.22
C SER A 94 3.37 -4.30 2.70
N ALA A 95 2.34 -4.18 1.86
CA ALA A 95 1.06 -3.62 2.27
C ALA A 95 0.39 -4.48 3.35
N PHE A 96 0.41 -5.81 3.24
CA PHE A 96 -0.09 -6.70 4.30
C PHE A 96 0.67 -6.51 5.62
N SER A 97 1.99 -6.36 5.58
CA SER A 97 2.79 -6.07 6.77
C SER A 97 2.39 -4.75 7.45
N ILE A 98 2.08 -3.71 6.66
CA ILE A 98 1.62 -2.41 7.18
C ILE A 98 0.25 -2.55 7.86
N ILE A 99 -0.71 -3.23 7.24
CA ILE A 99 -2.05 -3.40 7.86
C ILE A 99 -2.00 -4.27 9.12
N ASP A 100 -1.10 -5.26 9.18
CA ASP A 100 -0.89 -6.05 10.41
C ASP A 100 -0.18 -5.21 11.49
N CYS A 101 0.68 -4.27 11.10
CA CYS A 101 1.20 -3.25 12.02
C CYS A 101 0.06 -2.42 12.61
N PHE A 102 -0.89 -1.91 11.80
CA PHE A 102 -2.06 -1.16 12.33
C PHE A 102 -2.81 -1.96 13.39
N LYS A 103 -3.09 -3.24 13.14
CA LYS A 103 -3.80 -4.13 14.09
C LYS A 103 -3.04 -4.35 15.40
N SER A 104 -1.70 -4.22 15.38
CA SER A 104 -0.85 -4.42 16.55
C SER A 104 -0.69 -3.18 17.43
N LEU A 105 -1.13 -2.01 16.95
CA LEU A 105 -1.10 -0.76 17.72
C LEU A 105 -2.29 -0.70 18.67
N SER A 106 -2.08 -0.07 19.83
CA SER A 106 -3.12 0.13 20.85
C SER A 106 -3.91 1.43 20.68
N ILE A 107 -3.49 2.29 19.75
CA ILE A 107 -4.21 3.51 19.37
C ILE A 107 -4.67 3.44 17.92
N PRO A 108 -5.80 4.06 17.59
CA PRO A 108 -6.34 4.01 16.23
C PRO A 108 -5.44 4.75 15.22
N VAL A 109 -5.34 4.18 14.02
CA VAL A 109 -4.74 4.82 12.85
C VAL A 109 -5.85 5.22 11.90
N ASN A 110 -6.04 6.51 11.71
CA ASN A 110 -6.93 7.08 10.70
C ASN A 110 -6.13 7.28 9.40
N THR A 111 -6.70 6.96 8.26
CA THR A 111 -6.02 7.12 6.97
C THR A 111 -6.59 8.30 6.21
N ILE A 112 -5.73 9.05 5.53
CA ILE A 112 -6.08 10.21 4.70
C ILE A 112 -5.46 10.02 3.33
N ILE A 113 -6.27 10.01 2.30
CA ILE A 113 -5.81 9.99 0.91
C ILE A 113 -5.59 11.44 0.48
N ASP A 114 -4.29 11.85 0.40
CA ASP A 114 -3.93 13.26 0.13
C ASP A 114 -3.94 13.63 -1.35
N SER A 115 -3.54 12.68 -2.22
CA SER A 115 -3.44 12.92 -3.66
C SER A 115 -3.90 11.69 -4.42
N ASN A 116 -2.98 10.87 -4.94
CA ASN A 116 -3.33 9.59 -5.56
C ASN A 116 -2.95 8.42 -4.66
N VAL A 117 -3.83 7.44 -4.58
CA VAL A 117 -3.55 6.17 -3.93
C VAL A 117 -3.95 5.03 -4.85
N SER A 118 -2.96 4.25 -5.29
CA SER A 118 -3.19 3.20 -6.29
C SER A 118 -2.79 1.83 -5.79
N SER A 119 -3.43 0.78 -6.34
CA SER A 119 -2.99 -0.62 -6.19
C SER A 119 -2.87 -1.06 -4.72
N ALA A 120 -1.71 -1.57 -4.31
CA ALA A 120 -1.45 -1.98 -2.93
C ALA A 120 -1.65 -0.85 -1.89
N GLY A 121 -1.56 0.42 -2.31
CA GLY A 121 -1.85 1.58 -1.45
C GLY A 121 -3.30 1.63 -1.00
N THR A 122 -4.24 1.21 -1.84
CA THR A 122 -5.66 1.17 -1.50
C THR A 122 -5.94 0.15 -0.40
N ILE A 123 -5.18 -0.95 -0.36
CA ILE A 123 -5.28 -1.95 0.72
C ILE A 123 -4.90 -1.34 2.07
N ILE A 124 -3.91 -0.45 2.10
CA ILE A 124 -3.53 0.26 3.31
C ILE A 124 -4.62 1.27 3.70
N SER A 125 -5.07 2.11 2.75
CA SER A 125 -6.02 3.19 3.03
C SER A 125 -7.37 2.69 3.57
N ILE A 126 -7.90 1.58 3.06
CA ILE A 126 -9.18 1.01 3.51
C ILE A 126 -9.11 0.29 4.89
N HIS A 127 -7.90 0.18 5.48
CA HIS A 127 -7.72 -0.39 6.82
C HIS A 127 -7.65 0.66 7.93
N GLY A 128 -7.74 1.96 7.60
CA GLY A 128 -7.87 3.01 8.59
C GLY A 128 -9.08 2.80 9.52
N HIS A 129 -8.95 3.24 10.79
CA HIS A 129 -10.04 3.26 11.75
C HIS A 129 -11.16 4.20 11.27
N LYS A 130 -10.79 5.42 10.87
CA LYS A 130 -11.55 6.34 10.03
C LYS A 130 -10.76 6.57 8.74
N ARG A 131 -11.46 6.72 7.64
CA ARG A 131 -10.85 6.81 6.32
C ARG A 131 -11.29 8.09 5.65
N TYR A 132 -10.35 8.97 5.42
CA TYR A 132 -10.57 10.28 4.83
C TYR A 132 -9.98 10.33 3.41
N ILE A 133 -10.53 11.23 2.60
CA ILE A 133 -10.02 11.55 1.27
C ILE A 133 -10.07 13.06 1.02
N CYS A 134 -9.01 13.64 0.48
CA CYS A 134 -9.02 15.03 0.05
C CYS A 134 -9.87 15.22 -1.22
N THR A 135 -10.47 16.38 -1.39
CA THR A 135 -11.44 16.66 -2.47
C THR A 135 -10.91 16.41 -3.88
N ASN A 136 -9.61 16.68 -4.09
CA ASN A 136 -8.96 16.54 -5.41
C ASN A 136 -8.17 15.23 -5.55
N SER A 137 -8.38 14.27 -4.66
CA SER A 137 -7.68 12.98 -4.66
C SER A 137 -8.37 11.95 -5.55
N TYR A 138 -7.56 11.02 -6.04
CA TYR A 138 -8.00 9.90 -6.87
C TYR A 138 -7.50 8.58 -6.33
N VAL A 139 -8.26 7.52 -6.58
CA VAL A 139 -7.95 6.16 -6.17
C VAL A 139 -8.03 5.21 -7.35
N LEU A 140 -6.98 4.41 -7.55
CA LEU A 140 -6.97 3.37 -8.58
C LEU A 140 -7.00 1.98 -7.96
N VAL A 141 -8.06 1.24 -8.24
CA VAL A 141 -8.23 -0.18 -7.89
C VAL A 141 -8.07 -1.02 -9.14
N HIS A 142 -7.10 -1.92 -9.16
CA HIS A 142 -6.88 -2.85 -10.27
C HIS A 142 -6.48 -4.24 -9.77
N GLU A 143 -6.49 -5.23 -10.66
CA GLU A 143 -6.08 -6.59 -10.33
C GLU A 143 -4.59 -6.72 -10.04
N LEU A 144 -4.20 -7.80 -9.36
CA LEU A 144 -2.80 -8.10 -9.09
C LEU A 144 -1.99 -8.21 -10.39
N ARG A 145 -0.90 -7.46 -10.48
CA ARG A 145 0.08 -7.58 -11.56
C ARG A 145 1.25 -8.43 -11.10
N SER A 146 1.64 -9.39 -11.92
CA SER A 146 2.78 -10.26 -11.66
C SER A 146 3.41 -10.71 -12.98
N GLY A 147 4.66 -11.15 -12.89
CA GLY A 147 5.36 -11.77 -14.02
C GLY A 147 6.29 -12.85 -13.52
N CYS A 148 6.49 -13.90 -14.32
CA CYS A 148 7.42 -14.97 -14.01
C CYS A 148 8.04 -15.54 -15.28
N TRP A 149 9.22 -16.11 -15.11
CA TRP A 149 9.96 -16.78 -16.15
C TRP A 149 10.65 -17.99 -15.56
N GLY A 150 10.55 -19.15 -16.19
CA GLY A 150 11.21 -20.34 -15.70
C GLY A 150 10.64 -21.63 -16.24
N LYS A 151 10.85 -22.73 -15.52
CA LYS A 151 10.28 -24.04 -15.86
C LYS A 151 8.75 -24.00 -15.76
N LEU A 152 8.05 -24.82 -16.56
CA LEU A 152 6.59 -24.89 -16.57
C LEU A 152 5.99 -25.07 -15.17
N ALA A 153 6.53 -25.97 -14.36
CA ALA A 153 6.06 -26.18 -12.99
C ALA A 153 6.17 -24.91 -12.13
N TYR A 154 7.26 -24.15 -12.26
CA TYR A 154 7.42 -22.86 -11.54
C TYR A 154 6.41 -21.81 -12.00
N ILE A 155 6.13 -21.74 -13.30
CA ILE A 155 5.12 -20.82 -13.86
C ILE A 155 3.72 -21.18 -13.32
N ASP A 156 3.38 -22.46 -13.32
CA ASP A 156 2.09 -22.97 -12.81
C ASP A 156 1.94 -22.68 -11.29
N ASP A 157 2.96 -22.93 -10.50
CA ASP A 157 2.94 -22.62 -9.06
C ASP A 157 2.81 -21.11 -8.80
N THR A 158 3.53 -20.29 -9.55
CA THR A 158 3.44 -18.83 -9.46
C THR A 158 2.03 -18.35 -9.81
N TYR A 159 1.44 -18.85 -10.87
CA TYR A 159 0.06 -18.53 -11.25
C TYR A 159 -0.95 -18.91 -10.14
N LYS A 160 -0.83 -20.11 -9.58
CA LYS A 160 -1.69 -20.56 -8.47
C LYS A 160 -1.54 -19.67 -7.22
N ASN A 161 -0.31 -19.22 -6.92
CA ASN A 161 -0.07 -18.30 -5.83
C ASN A 161 -0.70 -16.92 -6.10
N CYS A 162 -0.58 -16.39 -7.32
CA CYS A 162 -1.25 -15.15 -7.71
C CYS A 162 -2.77 -15.23 -7.55
N LEU A 163 -3.38 -16.37 -7.93
CA LEU A 163 -4.83 -16.57 -7.73
C LEU A 163 -5.23 -16.52 -6.24
N LYS A 164 -4.43 -17.12 -5.35
CA LYS A 164 -4.68 -17.07 -3.89
C LYS A 164 -4.58 -15.65 -3.36
N ILE A 165 -3.55 -14.90 -3.77
CA ILE A 165 -3.35 -13.52 -3.36
C ILE A 165 -4.48 -12.65 -3.88
N GLN A 166 -4.86 -12.79 -5.15
CA GLN A 166 -5.99 -12.04 -5.74
C GLN A 166 -7.30 -12.34 -5.01
N ALA A 167 -7.56 -13.59 -4.66
CA ALA A 167 -8.75 -13.96 -3.90
C ALA A 167 -8.76 -13.31 -2.51
N HIS A 168 -7.61 -13.23 -1.84
CA HIS A 168 -7.47 -12.55 -0.56
C HIS A 168 -7.68 -11.03 -0.68
N ILE A 169 -7.08 -10.39 -1.69
CA ILE A 169 -7.31 -8.97 -1.99
C ILE A 169 -8.80 -8.69 -2.24
N ASN A 170 -9.46 -9.51 -3.04
CA ASN A 170 -10.89 -9.38 -3.32
C ASN A 170 -11.73 -9.44 -2.04
N GLN A 171 -11.40 -10.38 -1.14
CA GLN A 171 -12.09 -10.50 0.13
C GLN A 171 -11.90 -9.27 1.01
N ILE A 172 -10.69 -8.71 1.06
CA ILE A 172 -10.40 -7.46 1.77
C ILE A 172 -11.31 -6.31 1.27
N TYR A 173 -11.42 -6.12 -0.04
CA TYR A 173 -12.31 -5.08 -0.56
C TYR A 173 -13.77 -5.32 -0.18
N LEU A 174 -14.26 -6.56 -0.27
CA LEU A 174 -15.63 -6.90 0.09
C LEU A 174 -15.93 -6.69 1.58
N ASP A 175 -14.95 -6.96 2.45
CA ASP A 175 -15.10 -6.84 3.90
C ASP A 175 -14.98 -5.39 4.39
N LYS A 176 -14.17 -4.58 3.70
CA LYS A 176 -13.79 -3.23 4.15
C LYS A 176 -14.53 -2.10 3.46
N THR A 177 -15.23 -2.38 2.36
CA THR A 177 -15.88 -1.35 1.55
C THR A 177 -17.35 -1.72 1.26
N LYS A 178 -18.06 -0.83 0.58
CA LYS A 178 -19.43 -1.08 0.09
C LYS A 178 -19.44 -1.63 -1.35
N ILE A 179 -18.27 -1.99 -1.90
CA ILE A 179 -18.12 -2.50 -3.25
C ILE A 179 -18.77 -3.89 -3.34
N THR A 180 -19.70 -4.07 -4.27
CA THR A 180 -20.31 -5.37 -4.51
C THR A 180 -19.36 -6.29 -5.29
N LYS A 181 -19.49 -7.61 -5.12
CA LYS A 181 -18.68 -8.60 -5.84
C LYS A 181 -18.77 -8.42 -7.37
N LYS A 182 -19.93 -8.03 -7.89
CA LYS A 182 -20.14 -7.77 -9.32
C LYS A 182 -19.31 -6.55 -9.75
N TYR A 183 -19.45 -5.43 -9.05
CA TYR A 183 -18.75 -4.20 -9.39
C TYR A 183 -17.24 -4.32 -9.19
N LEU A 184 -16.78 -5.04 -8.15
CA LEU A 184 -15.35 -5.30 -7.95
C LEU A 184 -14.73 -6.00 -9.17
N LYS A 185 -15.39 -7.03 -9.72
CA LYS A 185 -14.93 -7.69 -10.94
C LYS A 185 -14.85 -6.75 -12.15
N GLU A 186 -15.76 -5.78 -12.23
CA GLU A 186 -15.80 -4.82 -13.33
C GLU A 186 -14.66 -3.80 -13.25
N ILE A 187 -14.34 -3.29 -12.04
CA ILE A 187 -13.31 -2.27 -11.87
C ILE A 187 -11.89 -2.86 -11.87
N LEU A 188 -11.72 -4.10 -11.36
CA LEU A 188 -10.40 -4.73 -11.29
C LEU A 188 -9.72 -4.91 -12.65
N VAL A 189 -10.49 -5.13 -13.72
CA VAL A 189 -9.97 -5.31 -15.09
C VAL A 189 -9.79 -3.99 -15.84
N LYS A 190 -10.06 -2.87 -15.17
CA LYS A 190 -9.97 -1.52 -15.74
C LYS A 190 -8.97 -0.70 -14.94
N ASP A 191 -8.22 0.14 -15.62
CA ASP A 191 -7.34 1.13 -14.98
C ASP A 191 -8.06 2.49 -14.93
N LEU A 192 -9.24 2.54 -14.27
CA LEU A 192 -10.03 3.75 -14.08
C LEU A 192 -9.84 4.30 -12.67
N GLU A 193 -9.56 5.59 -12.60
CA GLU A 193 -9.42 6.31 -11.34
C GLU A 193 -10.80 6.71 -10.78
N LEU A 194 -10.98 6.53 -9.49
CA LEU A 194 -12.17 6.92 -8.73
C LEU A 194 -11.90 8.26 -8.04
N ASN A 195 -12.76 9.24 -8.24
CA ASN A 195 -12.69 10.51 -7.54
C ASN A 195 -13.20 10.40 -6.09
N ALA A 196 -13.11 11.49 -5.32
CA ALA A 196 -13.45 11.50 -3.91
C ALA A 196 -14.92 11.10 -3.63
N ASP A 197 -15.88 11.60 -4.43
CA ASP A 197 -17.31 11.27 -4.26
C ASP A 197 -17.59 9.79 -4.54
N GLU A 198 -16.94 9.23 -5.55
CA GLU A 198 -17.02 7.81 -5.87
C GLU A 198 -16.42 6.96 -4.76
N CYS A 199 -15.28 7.37 -4.19
CA CYS A 199 -14.63 6.68 -3.07
C CYS A 199 -15.53 6.65 -1.82
N ILE A 200 -16.22 7.74 -1.48
CA ILE A 200 -17.16 7.80 -0.36
C ILE A 200 -18.38 6.91 -0.65
N ARG A 201 -18.96 7.01 -1.83
CA ARG A 201 -20.11 6.18 -2.24
C ARG A 201 -19.79 4.69 -2.15
N LEU A 202 -18.58 4.31 -2.57
CA LEU A 202 -18.11 2.92 -2.57
C LEU A 202 -17.56 2.46 -1.21
N GLY A 203 -17.46 3.36 -0.24
CA GLY A 203 -16.95 3.07 1.10
C GLY A 203 -15.44 2.79 1.13
N ILE A 204 -14.70 3.31 0.15
CA ILE A 204 -13.23 3.34 0.15
C ILE A 204 -12.75 4.40 1.15
N ALA A 205 -13.45 5.53 1.23
CA ALA A 205 -13.33 6.54 2.27
C ALA A 205 -14.68 6.76 2.96
N ASP A 206 -14.65 7.32 4.17
CA ASP A 206 -15.85 7.60 4.95
C ASP A 206 -16.29 9.06 4.79
N GLU A 207 -15.32 9.99 4.72
CA GLU A 207 -15.57 11.44 4.71
C GLU A 207 -14.51 12.20 3.89
N ILE A 208 -14.87 13.40 3.42
CA ILE A 208 -13.89 14.36 2.90
C ILE A 208 -13.02 14.87 4.05
N TYR A 209 -11.70 14.88 3.85
CA TYR A 209 -10.78 15.47 4.80
C TYR A 209 -10.82 16.99 4.73
N ILE A 210 -11.12 17.62 5.87
CA ILE A 210 -11.06 19.07 6.05
C ILE A 210 -10.02 19.32 7.15
N SER A 211 -8.88 19.88 6.78
CA SER A 211 -7.88 20.34 7.74
C SER A 211 -8.51 21.42 8.64
N LYS A 212 -8.47 21.16 9.94
CA LYS A 212 -8.89 22.15 10.93
C LYS A 212 -7.73 23.04 11.34
#